data_424149fffcc960538241d46b7ea518f1
#
_entry.id   424149fffcc960538241d46b7ea518f1
#
_cell.length_a   1.000
_cell.length_b   1.000
_cell.length_c   1.000
_cell.angle_alpha   90.00
_cell.angle_beta   90.00
_cell.angle_gamma   90.00
#
_symmetry.space_group_name_H-M   'P 1'
#
loop_
_entity.id
_entity.type
_entity.pdbx_description
1 polymer ?
#
loop_
_entity_poly.entity_id
_entity_poly.type
_entity_poly.pdbx_seq_one_letter_code
_entity_poly.pdbx_strand_id
1 'polypeptide(L)'
;SSAIQIAGSMKNPEITSVQRERAAYLQNNGLTFGYATFWNANVVTELTDGDVEAVAVSIDANAQGQGVPHTSMWLEATADRRMERPDEPVFLMLTAQESGQLSDFLALSGAQKRWEQSGMTIYEIESQRVFFETAQKMDAQ
;
A
#
# COMPACT_ATOMS: atom_id res chain seq x y z
N SER A 1 -5.79 -14.91 28.95
CA SER A 1 -5.91 -13.70 28.35
C SER A 1 -4.61 -12.95 28.22
N SER A 2 -4.03 -12.50 29.32
CA SER A 2 -2.79 -11.78 29.15
C SER A 2 -1.70 -12.67 28.57
N ALA A 3 -1.69 -13.95 28.94
CA ALA A 3 -0.70 -14.87 28.37
C ALA A 3 -0.91 -15.03 26.87
N ILE A 4 -2.17 -15.10 26.45
CA ILE A 4 -2.48 -15.22 25.05
C ILE A 4 -2.09 -13.94 24.31
N GLN A 5 -2.35 -12.82 24.95
CA GLN A 5 -1.98 -11.55 24.35
C GLN A 5 -0.49 -11.39 24.22
N ILE A 6 0.23 -11.85 25.19
CA ILE A 6 1.68 -11.82 25.15
C ILE A 6 2.18 -12.67 23.99
N ALA A 7 1.62 -13.86 23.84
CA ALA A 7 1.99 -14.72 22.73
C ALA A 7 1.71 -14.04 21.39
N GLY A 8 0.58 -13.39 21.30
CA GLY A 8 0.27 -12.65 20.09
C GLY A 8 1.23 -11.51 19.84
N SER A 9 1.58 -10.80 20.91
CA SER A 9 2.55 -9.71 20.79
C SER A 9 3.92 -10.21 20.38
N MET A 10 4.31 -11.37 20.86
CA MET A 10 5.60 -11.93 20.51
C MET A 10 5.67 -12.38 19.06
N LYS A 11 4.57 -12.84 18.52
CA LYS A 11 4.53 -13.25 17.12
C LYS A 11 4.58 -12.05 16.20
N ASN A 12 3.99 -10.96 16.61
CA ASN A 12 3.92 -9.76 15.80
C ASN A 12 4.89 -8.75 16.36
N PRO A 13 5.65 -8.10 15.50
CA PRO A 13 6.47 -7.00 15.95
C PRO A 13 5.60 -5.98 16.68
N GLU A 14 6.22 -5.28 17.59
CA GLU A 14 5.52 -4.24 18.28
C GLU A 14 4.92 -3.24 17.34
N ILE A 15 3.68 -2.86 17.62
CA ILE A 15 3.03 -1.78 16.90
C ILE A 15 3.56 -0.49 17.48
N THR A 16 4.29 0.26 16.69
CA THR A 16 4.97 1.47 17.14
C THR A 16 4.03 2.68 17.09
N SER A 17 4.47 3.76 17.75
CA SER A 17 3.72 5.02 17.67
C SER A 17 3.65 5.53 16.24
N VAL A 18 4.69 5.28 15.44
CA VAL A 18 4.70 5.69 14.05
C VAL A 18 3.60 4.97 13.27
N GLN A 19 3.44 3.68 13.53
CA GLN A 19 2.39 2.92 12.85
C GLN A 19 1.01 3.43 13.22
N ARG A 20 0.81 3.78 14.50
CA ARG A 20 -0.47 4.34 14.94
C ARG A 20 -0.74 5.71 14.34
N GLU A 21 0.29 6.54 14.26
CA GLU A 21 0.15 7.87 13.66
C GLU A 21 -0.17 7.77 12.18
N ARG A 22 0.45 6.82 11.51
CA ARG A 22 0.23 6.56 10.10
C ARG A 22 -1.22 6.14 9.84
N ALA A 23 -1.72 5.21 10.66
CA ALA A 23 -3.10 4.76 10.55
C ALA A 23 -4.07 5.92 10.80
N ALA A 24 -3.78 6.73 11.82
CA ALA A 24 -4.60 7.89 12.14
C ALA A 24 -4.60 8.91 11.00
N TYR A 25 -3.43 9.12 10.38
CA TYR A 25 -3.34 10.04 9.25
C TYR A 25 -4.26 9.61 8.12
N LEU A 26 -4.23 8.32 7.78
CA LEU A 26 -5.08 7.80 6.70
C LEU A 26 -6.55 8.00 7.01
N GLN A 27 -6.96 7.66 8.24
CA GLN A 27 -8.34 7.83 8.66
C GLN A 27 -8.78 9.28 8.63
N ASN A 28 -7.94 10.16 9.17
CA ASN A 28 -8.30 11.56 9.32
C ASN A 28 -8.32 12.32 8.00
N ASN A 29 -7.65 11.79 7.00
CA ASN A 29 -7.58 12.44 5.70
C ASN A 29 -8.41 11.76 4.63
N GLY A 30 -9.26 10.82 5.04
CA GLY A 30 -10.17 10.17 4.12
C GLY A 30 -9.51 9.23 3.14
N LEU A 31 -8.27 8.83 3.39
CA LEU A 31 -7.56 7.86 2.56
C LEU A 31 -7.88 6.48 3.08
N THR A 32 -9.05 5.98 2.72
CA THR A 32 -9.60 4.77 3.32
C THR A 32 -9.34 3.50 2.53
N PHE A 33 -8.75 3.62 1.35
CA PHE A 33 -8.42 2.45 0.54
C PHE A 33 -7.07 2.64 -0.14
N GLY A 34 -6.26 1.60 -0.13
CA GLY A 34 -4.96 1.68 -0.80
C GLY A 34 -4.16 0.40 -0.69
N TYR A 35 -2.86 0.54 -0.85
CA TYR A 35 -1.94 -0.58 -1.01
C TYR A 35 -0.71 -0.42 -0.14
N ALA A 36 -0.19 -1.55 0.32
CA ALA A 36 1.06 -1.60 1.07
C ALA A 36 1.61 -3.02 0.96
N THR A 37 2.88 -3.21 1.30
CA THR A 37 3.41 -4.55 1.38
C THR A 37 2.74 -5.29 2.53
N PHE A 38 2.81 -6.61 2.51
CA PHE A 38 1.96 -7.49 3.33
C PHE A 38 1.84 -7.08 4.79
N TRP A 39 2.96 -6.97 5.49
CA TRP A 39 2.90 -6.66 6.92
C TRP A 39 2.26 -5.31 7.18
N ASN A 40 2.67 -4.31 6.40
CA ASN A 40 2.16 -2.95 6.59
C ASN A 40 0.67 -2.85 6.26
N ALA A 41 0.22 -3.61 5.26
CA ALA A 41 -1.20 -3.64 4.93
C ALA A 41 -2.02 -4.18 6.10
N ASN A 42 -1.56 -5.28 6.67
CA ASN A 42 -2.26 -5.91 7.80
C ASN A 42 -2.32 -5.00 9.00
N VAL A 43 -1.22 -4.35 9.32
CA VAL A 43 -1.16 -3.48 10.50
C VAL A 43 -2.16 -2.33 10.38
N VAL A 44 -2.21 -1.70 9.22
CA VAL A 44 -3.10 -0.56 9.05
C VAL A 44 -4.58 -0.97 9.13
N THR A 45 -4.91 -2.08 8.51
CA THR A 45 -6.28 -2.58 8.56
C THR A 45 -6.68 -2.91 10.00
N GLU A 46 -5.79 -3.55 10.72
CA GLU A 46 -6.03 -3.95 12.09
C GLU A 46 -6.16 -2.74 13.02
N LEU A 47 -5.26 -1.79 12.90
CA LEU A 47 -5.27 -0.61 13.77
C LEU A 47 -6.48 0.29 13.56
N THR A 48 -7.08 0.23 12.39
CA THR A 48 -8.25 1.06 12.10
C THR A 48 -9.55 0.27 12.19
N ASP A 49 -9.46 -0.98 12.64
CA ASP A 49 -10.62 -1.85 12.76
C ASP A 49 -11.40 -1.94 11.46
N GLY A 50 -10.67 -1.95 10.35
CA GLY A 50 -11.26 -2.08 9.03
C GLY A 50 -11.73 -0.78 8.40
N ASP A 51 -11.65 0.34 9.12
CA ASP A 51 -12.03 1.64 8.54
C ASP A 51 -11.13 2.02 7.38
N VAL A 52 -9.88 1.61 7.43
CA VAL A 52 -8.94 1.78 6.32
C VAL A 52 -8.61 0.38 5.80
N GLU A 53 -8.86 0.18 4.53
CA GLU A 53 -8.57 -1.10 3.90
C GLU A 53 -7.29 -0.99 3.08
N ALA A 54 -6.31 -1.81 3.39
CA ALA A 54 -5.06 -1.85 2.66
C ALA A 54 -4.91 -3.23 2.01
N VAL A 55 -4.75 -3.24 0.71
CA VAL A 55 -4.54 -4.47 -0.04
C VAL A 55 -3.04 -4.71 -0.15
N ALA A 56 -2.63 -5.94 0.12
CA ALA A 56 -1.22 -6.30 0.08
C ALA A 56 -0.71 -6.34 -1.36
N VAL A 57 0.48 -5.79 -1.57
CA VAL A 57 1.15 -5.86 -2.87
C VAL A 57 2.53 -6.47 -2.68
N SER A 58 3.01 -7.09 -3.74
CA SER A 58 4.42 -7.47 -3.88
C SER A 58 5.06 -6.54 -4.90
N ILE A 59 6.37 -6.42 -4.82
CA ILE A 59 7.12 -5.59 -5.74
C ILE A 59 7.97 -6.51 -6.60
N ASP A 60 7.74 -6.50 -7.90
CA ASP A 60 8.46 -7.35 -8.83
C ASP A 60 9.03 -6.52 -9.95
N ALA A 61 10.20 -6.92 -10.46
CA ALA A 61 10.84 -6.21 -11.54
C ALA A 61 10.21 -6.59 -12.89
N ASN A 62 10.00 -5.58 -13.74
CA ASN A 62 9.58 -5.85 -15.11
C ASN A 62 10.80 -6.14 -15.97
N ALA A 63 10.62 -6.25 -17.29
CA ALA A 63 11.70 -6.58 -18.20
C ALA A 63 12.80 -5.53 -18.22
N GLN A 64 12.47 -4.30 -17.83
CA GLN A 64 13.44 -3.19 -17.78
C GLN A 64 14.13 -3.08 -16.42
N GLY A 65 13.81 -3.94 -15.49
CA GLY A 65 14.37 -3.89 -14.15
C GLY A 65 13.69 -2.90 -13.24
N GLN A 66 12.56 -2.34 -13.64
CA GLN A 66 11.82 -1.40 -12.84
C GLN A 66 10.86 -2.13 -11.89
N GLY A 67 10.77 -1.68 -10.63
CA GLY A 67 9.85 -2.28 -9.69
C GLY A 67 8.41 -1.91 -10.01
N VAL A 68 7.54 -2.91 -9.97
CA VAL A 68 6.12 -2.73 -10.25
C VAL A 68 5.31 -3.39 -9.13
N PRO A 69 4.31 -2.70 -8.58
CA PRO A 69 3.49 -3.32 -7.53
C PRO A 69 2.44 -4.24 -8.13
N HIS A 70 2.27 -5.41 -7.53
CA HIS A 70 1.30 -6.40 -7.99
C HIS A 70 0.47 -6.89 -6.83
N THR A 71 -0.84 -7.04 -7.05
CA THR A 71 -1.73 -7.68 -6.08
C THR A 71 -2.03 -9.08 -6.56
N SER A 72 -2.49 -9.93 -5.65
CA SER A 72 -2.87 -11.29 -6.03
C SER A 72 -4.04 -11.30 -7.02
N MET A 73 -4.90 -10.32 -6.94
CA MET A 73 -6.05 -10.21 -7.85
C MET A 73 -5.62 -9.94 -9.29
N TRP A 74 -4.44 -9.39 -9.45
CA TRP A 74 -3.89 -9.07 -10.76
C TRP A 74 -3.78 -10.29 -11.66
N LEU A 75 -3.46 -11.43 -11.06
CA LEU A 75 -3.22 -12.64 -11.82
C LEU A 75 -4.50 -13.35 -12.24
N GLU A 76 -5.62 -13.05 -11.60
CA GLU A 76 -6.84 -13.82 -11.78
C GLU A 76 -7.82 -13.25 -12.76
N ALA A 77 -7.71 -11.95 -13.06
CA ALA A 77 -8.66 -11.28 -13.93
C ALA A 77 -8.04 -10.01 -14.46
N THR A 78 -8.72 -9.39 -15.43
CA THR A 78 -8.28 -8.08 -15.88
C THR A 78 -8.42 -7.08 -14.75
N ALA A 79 -7.55 -6.09 -14.76
CA ALA A 79 -7.60 -5.05 -13.73
C ALA A 79 -8.98 -4.38 -13.67
N ASP A 80 -9.58 -4.13 -14.82
CA ASP A 80 -10.89 -3.47 -14.87
C ASP A 80 -11.94 -4.22 -14.08
N ARG A 81 -11.92 -5.53 -14.15
CA ARG A 81 -12.92 -6.35 -13.49
C ARG A 81 -12.73 -6.40 -11.98
N ARG A 82 -11.55 -6.04 -11.52
CA ARG A 82 -11.21 -6.08 -10.10
C ARG A 82 -11.21 -4.71 -9.45
N MET A 83 -11.45 -3.66 -10.23
CA MET A 83 -11.50 -2.32 -9.67
C MET A 83 -12.86 -2.04 -9.09
N GLU A 84 -12.92 -1.95 -7.79
CA GLU A 84 -14.17 -1.65 -7.09
C GLU A 84 -14.41 -0.17 -6.94
N ARG A 85 -13.34 0.62 -6.99
CA ARG A 85 -13.41 2.06 -6.79
C ARG A 85 -12.51 2.75 -7.80
N PRO A 86 -12.78 2.56 -9.11
CA PRO A 86 -11.80 2.94 -10.14
C PRO A 86 -11.47 4.42 -10.17
N ASP A 87 -12.40 5.28 -9.76
CA ASP A 87 -12.21 6.71 -9.86
C ASP A 87 -11.89 7.37 -8.52
N GLU A 88 -11.75 6.57 -7.46
CA GLU A 88 -11.42 7.11 -6.15
C GLU A 88 -9.92 7.12 -5.92
N PRO A 89 -9.41 8.10 -5.18
CA PRO A 89 -8.00 8.12 -4.84
C PRO A 89 -7.61 6.91 -4.02
N VAL A 90 -6.37 6.49 -4.18
CA VAL A 90 -5.82 5.39 -3.39
C VAL A 90 -4.52 5.84 -2.74
N PHE A 91 -4.21 5.27 -1.58
CA PHE A 91 -2.91 5.51 -0.99
C PHE A 91 -1.96 4.37 -1.35
N LEU A 92 -0.67 4.66 -1.27
CA LEU A 92 0.38 3.67 -1.39
C LEU A 92 1.37 3.95 -0.26
N MET A 93 1.52 2.99 0.63
CA MET A 93 2.31 3.17 1.83
C MET A 93 3.56 2.32 1.72
N LEU A 94 4.72 2.99 1.76
CA LEU A 94 5.98 2.35 1.44
C LEU A 94 7.05 2.70 2.47
N THR A 95 7.97 1.75 2.69
CA THR A 95 9.21 2.05 3.38
C THR A 95 10.12 2.84 2.44
N ALA A 96 11.22 3.37 3.00
CA ALA A 96 12.20 4.09 2.18
C ALA A 96 12.77 3.19 1.08
N GLN A 97 13.06 1.93 1.42
CA GLN A 97 13.59 0.99 0.46
C GLN A 97 12.57 0.71 -0.65
N GLU A 98 11.33 0.49 -0.27
CA GLU A 98 10.26 0.24 -1.23
C GLU A 98 10.01 1.44 -2.13
N SER A 99 10.08 2.65 -1.57
CA SER A 99 9.96 3.87 -2.37
C SER A 99 11.03 3.93 -3.45
N GLY A 100 12.25 3.53 -3.10
CA GLY A 100 13.33 3.47 -4.08
C GLY A 100 13.07 2.44 -5.17
N GLN A 101 12.57 1.27 -4.77
CA GLN A 101 12.28 0.21 -5.73
C GLN A 101 11.15 0.61 -6.70
N LEU A 102 10.20 1.40 -6.22
CA LEU A 102 9.06 1.83 -7.01
C LEU A 102 9.19 3.23 -7.56
N SER A 103 10.42 3.78 -7.62
CA SER A 103 10.61 5.17 -8.03
C SER A 103 10.00 5.49 -9.39
N ASP A 104 10.16 4.59 -10.36
CA ASP A 104 9.60 4.81 -11.70
C ASP A 104 8.08 4.73 -11.68
N PHE A 105 7.53 3.78 -10.93
CA PHE A 105 6.09 3.67 -10.80
C PHE A 105 5.50 4.92 -10.15
N LEU A 106 6.15 5.42 -9.10
CA LEU A 106 5.68 6.62 -8.43
C LEU A 106 5.65 7.82 -9.36
N ALA A 107 6.71 7.96 -10.17
CA ALA A 107 6.77 9.06 -11.13
C ALA A 107 5.69 8.92 -12.20
N LEU A 108 5.55 7.73 -12.77
CA LEU A 108 4.62 7.51 -13.87
C LEU A 108 3.16 7.58 -13.44
N SER A 109 2.86 7.19 -12.20
CA SER A 109 1.49 7.23 -11.70
C SER A 109 1.10 8.59 -11.16
N GLY A 110 2.04 9.54 -11.09
CA GLY A 110 1.75 10.85 -10.54
C GLY A 110 1.54 10.84 -9.04
N ALA A 111 2.14 9.88 -8.35
CA ALA A 111 1.98 9.76 -6.90
C ALA A 111 2.49 11.01 -6.19
N GLN A 112 1.73 11.47 -5.19
CA GLN A 112 2.11 12.63 -4.40
C GLN A 112 2.37 12.21 -2.96
N LYS A 113 3.51 12.64 -2.44
CA LYS A 113 3.86 12.36 -1.05
C LYS A 113 2.95 13.17 -0.14
N ARG A 114 2.27 12.50 0.78
CA ARG A 114 1.35 13.15 1.71
C ARG A 114 1.86 13.14 3.14
N TRP A 115 2.65 12.14 3.50
CA TRP A 115 3.09 11.98 4.88
C TRP A 115 4.39 11.19 4.86
N GLU A 116 5.32 11.55 5.74
CA GLU A 116 6.57 10.82 5.84
C GLU A 116 7.10 10.94 7.27
N GLN A 117 7.43 9.81 7.86
CA GLN A 117 8.00 9.79 9.19
C GLN A 117 8.71 8.46 9.42
N SER A 118 9.94 8.54 9.97
CA SER A 118 10.69 7.36 10.39
C SER A 118 10.82 6.30 9.29
N GLY A 119 11.09 6.74 8.07
CA GLY A 119 11.32 5.84 6.96
C GLY A 119 10.07 5.29 6.29
N MET A 120 8.89 5.74 6.73
CA MET A 120 7.64 5.33 6.09
C MET A 120 7.04 6.53 5.37
N THR A 121 6.54 6.30 4.18
CA THR A 121 5.92 7.34 3.37
C THR A 121 4.55 6.90 2.88
N ILE A 122 3.59 7.81 2.94
CA ILE A 122 2.28 7.60 2.36
C ILE A 122 2.19 8.49 1.13
N TYR A 123 1.91 7.87 -0.01
CA TYR A 123 1.65 8.56 -1.26
C TYR A 123 0.17 8.48 -1.57
N GLU A 124 -0.32 9.46 -2.31
CA GLU A 124 -1.67 9.42 -2.85
C GLU A 124 -1.58 9.37 -4.36
N ILE A 125 -2.33 8.45 -4.96
CA ILE A 125 -2.44 8.33 -6.40
C ILE A 125 -3.87 8.69 -6.76
N GLU A 126 -4.04 9.40 -7.84
CA GLU A 126 -5.29 10.01 -8.25
C GLU A 126 -6.47 9.05 -8.21
N SER A 127 -6.27 7.79 -8.63
CA SER A 127 -7.34 6.83 -8.65
C SER A 127 -6.80 5.41 -8.70
N GLN A 128 -7.66 4.46 -8.35
CA GLN A 128 -7.33 3.06 -8.48
C GLN A 128 -7.03 2.70 -9.94
N ARG A 129 -7.78 3.32 -10.87
CA ARG A 129 -7.55 3.11 -12.31
C ARG A 129 -6.13 3.49 -12.70
N VAL A 130 -5.66 4.66 -12.27
CA VAL A 130 -4.31 5.11 -12.58
C VAL A 130 -3.28 4.14 -12.01
N PHE A 131 -3.52 3.65 -10.79
CA PHE A 131 -2.62 2.68 -10.17
C PHE A 131 -2.48 1.44 -11.07
N PHE A 132 -3.58 0.84 -11.46
CA PHE A 132 -3.53 -0.39 -12.24
C PHE A 132 -3.04 -0.15 -13.66
N GLU A 133 -3.45 0.93 -14.30
CA GLU A 133 -3.03 1.20 -15.67
C GLU A 133 -1.54 1.46 -15.74
N THR A 134 -1.00 2.17 -14.76
CA THR A 134 0.45 2.42 -14.72
C THR A 134 1.20 1.10 -14.58
N ALA A 135 0.77 0.24 -13.66
CA ALA A 135 1.42 -1.04 -13.47
C ALA A 135 1.34 -1.90 -14.73
N GLN A 136 0.18 -1.92 -15.40
CA GLN A 136 0.03 -2.68 -16.63
C GLN A 136 0.96 -2.19 -17.72
N LYS A 137 1.07 -0.88 -17.88
CA LYS A 137 1.97 -0.32 -18.90
C LYS A 137 3.41 -0.68 -18.63
N MET A 138 3.82 -0.63 -17.39
CA MET A 138 5.18 -0.98 -17.02
C MET A 138 5.46 -2.46 -17.27
N ASP A 139 4.48 -3.32 -17.00
CA ASP A 139 4.62 -4.76 -17.22
C ASP A 139 4.68 -5.09 -18.72
N ALA A 140 4.07 -4.27 -19.55
CA ALA A 140 4.03 -4.52 -20.98
C ALA A 140 5.31 -4.11 -21.71
N GLN A 141 6.23 -3.45 -21.04
CA GLN A 141 7.47 -2.97 -21.65
C GLN A 141 8.54 -4.05 -21.75
#